data_c1244746aac718162e04e99d49333d4f
#
_entry.id   c1244746aac718162e04e99d49333d4f
#
_cell.length_a   1.000
_cell.length_b   1.000
_cell.length_c   1.000
_cell.angle_alpha   90.00
_cell.angle_beta   90.00
_cell.angle_gamma   90.00
#
_symmetry.space_group_name_H-M   'P 1'
#
loop_
_entity.id
_entity.type
_entity.pdbx_description
1 polymer ?
#
loop_
_entity_poly.entity_id
_entity_poly.type
_entity_poly.pdbx_seq_one_letter_code
_entity_poly.pdbx_strand_id
1 'polypeptide(L)'
;MNLRTRNTLGVLGALLISTGSAVASPSQQTLRFKVFLDQSPIGEHNFELTAGDSGKRVVSRAEFDVKLLFFNAYRYRHESREQWRDGCLERIQATTDDNGTDYRVQGRRIADVLSLQVNGKSERLPACVSTFAYWEPDFLKRPVLLNPQTGELVDVKLEAQGWERKRFGGREVDARRYRLRADDLDISLWYTTEGDWIGLESDTGKGKMLRYERM
;
A
#
# COMPACT_ATOMS: atom_id res chain seq x y z
N MET A 1 -10.32 37.29 82.66
CA MET A 1 -10.19 35.90 82.17
C MET A 1 -10.21 35.93 80.69
N ASN A 2 -8.99 35.96 80.06
CA ASN A 2 -8.83 36.25 78.63
C ASN A 2 -8.76 34.97 77.84
N LEU A 3 -9.73 34.74 76.95
CA LEU A 3 -9.69 33.67 75.95
C LEU A 3 -9.05 34.23 74.67
N ARG A 4 -7.90 33.67 74.28
CA ARG A 4 -7.23 33.90 72.97
C ARG A 4 -7.78 32.94 71.96
N THR A 5 -8.44 33.45 70.92
CA THR A 5 -8.80 32.72 69.73
C THR A 5 -7.58 32.65 68.77
N ARG A 6 -7.16 31.41 68.42
CA ARG A 6 -6.12 31.15 67.41
C ARG A 6 -6.80 30.94 66.04
N ASN A 7 -6.58 31.87 65.10
CA ASN A 7 -6.92 31.69 63.70
C ASN A 7 -5.90 30.78 63.01
N THR A 8 -6.34 29.65 62.50
CA THR A 8 -5.57 28.80 61.61
C THR A 8 -5.94 29.14 60.18
N LEU A 9 -5.03 29.80 59.42
CA LEU A 9 -5.15 29.94 57.96
C LEU A 9 -4.85 28.58 57.30
N GLY A 10 -5.86 27.99 56.65
CA GLY A 10 -5.70 26.84 55.76
C GLY A 10 -5.26 27.31 54.39
N VAL A 11 -4.04 26.94 53.95
CA VAL A 11 -3.59 27.15 52.59
C VAL A 11 -4.11 26.01 51.73
N LEU A 12 -5.12 26.31 50.86
CA LEU A 12 -5.53 25.39 49.79
C LEU A 12 -4.49 25.44 48.68
N GLY A 13 -3.67 24.41 48.58
CA GLY A 13 -2.78 24.19 47.40
C GLY A 13 -3.60 23.66 46.22
N ALA A 14 -3.81 24.48 45.19
CA ALA A 14 -4.40 24.03 43.90
C ALA A 14 -3.37 23.22 43.13
N LEU A 15 -3.61 21.92 43.02
CA LEU A 15 -2.81 21.00 42.19
C LEU A 15 -3.21 21.20 40.71
N LEU A 16 -2.38 21.90 39.94
CA LEU A 16 -2.56 22.00 38.49
C LEU A 16 -2.11 20.67 37.82
N ILE A 17 -3.09 19.85 37.46
CA ILE A 17 -2.85 18.65 36.66
C ILE A 17 -2.73 19.10 35.19
N SER A 18 -1.50 19.21 34.69
CA SER A 18 -1.22 19.40 33.27
C SER A 18 -1.48 18.08 32.53
N THR A 19 -2.62 17.97 31.84
CA THR A 19 -2.88 16.88 30.89
C THR A 19 -2.04 17.09 29.65
N GLY A 20 -0.84 16.48 29.62
CA GLY A 20 -0.03 16.41 28.44
C GLY A 20 -0.74 15.52 27.41
N SER A 21 -1.16 16.10 26.27
CA SER A 21 -1.62 15.32 25.11
C SER A 21 -0.44 14.53 24.57
N ALA A 22 -0.44 13.22 24.74
CA ALA A 22 0.52 12.34 24.09
C ALA A 22 0.25 12.35 22.60
N VAL A 23 1.10 12.97 21.80
CA VAL A 23 1.09 12.86 20.35
C VAL A 23 1.57 11.44 20.02
N ALA A 24 0.73 10.62 19.40
CA ALA A 24 1.11 9.29 18.98
C ALA A 24 2.24 9.37 17.94
N SER A 25 3.33 8.67 18.15
CA SER A 25 4.40 8.58 17.16
C SER A 25 3.88 7.86 15.91
N PRO A 26 4.26 8.30 14.69
CA PRO A 26 3.84 7.64 13.47
C PRO A 26 4.35 6.19 13.46
N SER A 27 3.47 5.26 13.10
CA SER A 27 3.86 3.87 12.92
C SER A 27 4.54 3.69 11.56
N GLN A 28 5.65 2.93 11.54
CA GLN A 28 6.36 2.57 10.32
C GLN A 28 6.29 1.07 10.10
N GLN A 29 6.03 0.67 8.85
CA GLN A 29 6.02 -0.72 8.42
C GLN A 29 6.75 -0.83 7.09
N THR A 30 7.57 -1.86 6.94
CA THR A 30 8.23 -2.20 5.67
C THR A 30 7.75 -3.57 5.22
N LEU A 31 7.28 -3.65 3.97
CA LEU A 31 6.96 -4.91 3.31
C LEU A 31 7.99 -5.13 2.20
N ARG A 32 8.65 -6.28 2.22
CA ARG A 32 9.65 -6.64 1.23
C ARG A 32 9.27 -7.95 0.57
N PHE A 33 9.28 -7.96 -0.75
CA PHE A 33 8.93 -9.14 -1.53
C PHE A 33 10.05 -9.48 -2.50
N LYS A 34 10.44 -10.75 -2.49
CA LYS A 34 11.21 -11.34 -3.57
C LYS A 34 10.25 -11.75 -4.68
N VAL A 35 10.60 -11.41 -5.91
CA VAL A 35 9.75 -11.63 -7.09
C VAL A 35 10.38 -12.66 -8.00
N PHE A 36 9.56 -13.61 -8.45
CA PHE A 36 9.96 -14.73 -9.30
C PHE A 36 9.11 -14.71 -10.57
N LEU A 37 9.73 -15.14 -11.66
CA LEU A 37 9.05 -15.56 -12.87
C LEU A 37 9.26 -17.07 -13.02
N ASP A 38 8.20 -17.86 -12.83
CA ASP A 38 8.24 -19.30 -12.59
C ASP A 38 9.14 -19.64 -11.38
N GLN A 39 10.29 -20.28 -11.59
CA GLN A 39 11.26 -20.62 -10.54
C GLN A 39 12.43 -19.63 -10.46
N SER A 40 12.54 -18.71 -11.41
CA SER A 40 13.68 -17.79 -11.52
C SER A 40 13.43 -16.52 -10.73
N PRO A 41 14.28 -16.15 -9.77
CA PRO A 41 14.19 -14.84 -9.12
C PRO A 41 14.54 -13.75 -10.15
N ILE A 42 13.69 -12.74 -10.25
CA ILE A 42 13.84 -11.63 -11.19
C ILE A 42 14.04 -10.28 -10.53
N GLY A 43 13.86 -10.18 -9.21
CA GLY A 43 14.06 -8.93 -8.49
C GLY A 43 13.25 -8.82 -7.21
N GLU A 44 12.97 -7.58 -6.80
CA GLU A 44 12.29 -7.25 -5.55
C GLU A 44 11.23 -6.16 -5.76
N HIS A 45 10.21 -6.18 -4.89
CA HIS A 45 9.24 -5.11 -4.71
C HIS A 45 9.13 -4.75 -3.23
N ASN A 46 9.46 -3.52 -2.89
CA ASN A 46 9.54 -3.05 -1.52
C ASN A 46 8.53 -1.91 -1.28
N PHE A 47 7.89 -1.91 -0.10
CA PHE A 47 6.95 -0.88 0.34
C PHE A 47 7.38 -0.35 1.69
N GLU A 48 7.45 0.98 1.82
CA GLU A 48 7.64 1.69 3.06
C GLU A 48 6.34 2.44 3.40
N LEU A 49 5.68 2.02 4.46
CA LEU A 49 4.42 2.60 4.92
C LEU A 49 4.68 3.42 6.19
N THR A 50 4.16 4.64 6.23
CA THR A 50 4.16 5.48 7.43
C THR A 50 2.72 5.93 7.68
N ALA A 51 2.16 5.58 8.83
CA ALA A 51 0.83 5.99 9.24
C ALA A 51 0.89 6.93 10.44
N GLY A 52 0.07 7.97 10.44
CA GLY A 52 -0.05 8.96 11.49
C GLY A 52 -1.37 9.74 11.37
N ASP A 53 -1.56 10.76 12.17
CA ASP A 53 -2.81 11.55 12.25
C ASP A 53 -3.21 12.19 10.92
N SER A 54 -2.26 12.46 10.03
CA SER A 54 -2.50 13.03 8.70
C SER A 54 -2.86 12.01 7.62
N GLY A 55 -2.98 10.73 7.98
CA GLY A 55 -3.22 9.61 7.05
C GLY A 55 -1.99 8.73 6.83
N LYS A 56 -1.95 8.01 5.72
CA LYS A 56 -0.85 7.11 5.36
C LYS A 56 0.01 7.69 4.23
N ARG A 57 1.32 7.46 4.30
CA ARG A 57 2.26 7.66 3.19
C ARG A 57 2.85 6.32 2.82
N VAL A 58 2.94 6.07 1.52
CA VAL A 58 3.50 4.83 1.00
C VAL A 58 4.51 5.16 -0.08
N VAL A 59 5.68 4.55 0.02
CA VAL A 59 6.67 4.54 -1.05
C VAL A 59 6.81 3.11 -1.52
N SER A 60 6.55 2.87 -2.79
CA SER A 60 6.67 1.57 -3.45
C SER A 60 7.81 1.61 -4.45
N ARG A 61 8.69 0.60 -4.43
CA ARG A 61 9.79 0.45 -5.39
C ARG A 61 9.86 -0.99 -5.87
N ALA A 62 9.72 -1.18 -7.18
CA ALA A 62 9.85 -2.47 -7.83
C ALA A 62 10.98 -2.44 -8.88
N GLU A 63 11.83 -3.44 -8.84
CA GLU A 63 12.94 -3.61 -9.78
C GLU A 63 13.00 -5.05 -10.22
N PHE A 64 12.78 -5.30 -11.54
CA PHE A 64 12.83 -6.63 -12.13
C PHE A 64 13.75 -6.65 -13.34
N ASP A 65 14.56 -7.72 -13.43
CA ASP A 65 15.43 -8.01 -14.56
C ASP A 65 15.23 -9.47 -14.97
N VAL A 66 14.59 -9.70 -16.11
CA VAL A 66 14.47 -11.02 -16.70
C VAL A 66 15.61 -11.24 -17.67
N LYS A 67 16.46 -12.23 -17.40
CA LYS A 67 17.60 -12.58 -18.22
C LYS A 67 17.31 -13.81 -19.06
N LEU A 68 17.68 -13.77 -20.33
CA LEU A 68 17.70 -14.93 -21.21
C LEU A 68 19.14 -15.14 -21.70
N LEU A 69 19.78 -16.23 -21.26
CA LEU A 69 21.20 -16.48 -21.47
C LEU A 69 22.05 -15.32 -20.94
N PHE A 70 22.66 -14.52 -21.85
CA PHE A 70 23.53 -13.39 -21.52
C PHE A 70 22.88 -12.03 -21.75
N PHE A 71 21.61 -11.99 -22.14
CA PHE A 71 20.89 -10.75 -22.47
C PHE A 71 19.82 -10.44 -21.44
N ASN A 72 19.61 -9.15 -21.15
CA ASN A 72 18.42 -8.68 -20.46
C ASN A 72 17.25 -8.74 -21.46
N ALA A 73 16.37 -9.72 -21.28
CA ALA A 73 15.21 -9.91 -22.14
C ALA A 73 14.05 -8.97 -21.77
N TYR A 74 14.03 -8.50 -20.52
CA TYR A 74 13.04 -7.55 -20.02
C TYR A 74 13.57 -6.86 -18.77
N ARG A 75 13.36 -5.54 -18.68
CA ARG A 75 13.69 -4.72 -17.52
C ARG A 75 12.46 -3.91 -17.09
N TYR A 76 12.21 -3.91 -15.81
CA TYR A 76 11.12 -3.15 -15.22
C TYR A 76 11.62 -2.38 -14.00
N ARG A 77 11.29 -1.08 -13.94
CA ARG A 77 11.59 -0.19 -12.82
C ARG A 77 10.36 0.64 -12.54
N HIS A 78 9.89 0.59 -11.31
CA HIS A 78 8.74 1.38 -10.87
C HIS A 78 9.00 1.98 -9.51
N GLU A 79 8.72 3.28 -9.35
CA GLU A 79 8.63 3.94 -8.07
C GLU A 79 7.34 4.73 -8.00
N SER A 80 6.57 4.55 -6.89
CA SER A 80 5.45 5.41 -6.57
C SER A 80 5.56 5.97 -5.16
N ARG A 81 5.05 7.20 -4.98
CA ARG A 81 4.87 7.86 -3.70
C ARG A 81 3.43 8.30 -3.60
N GLU A 82 2.75 7.75 -2.63
CA GLU A 82 1.33 7.94 -2.43
C GLU A 82 1.04 8.54 -1.06
N GLN A 83 0.03 9.40 -0.99
CA GLN A 83 -0.54 9.91 0.24
C GLN A 83 -2.01 9.52 0.26
N TRP A 84 -2.46 9.01 1.40
CA TRP A 84 -3.79 8.44 1.59
C TRP A 84 -4.47 9.04 2.81
N ARG A 85 -5.77 9.31 2.69
CA ARG A 85 -6.63 9.72 3.80
C ARG A 85 -7.99 9.06 3.65
N ASP A 86 -8.50 8.48 4.76
CA ASP A 86 -9.81 7.85 4.84
C ASP A 86 -10.04 6.80 3.73
N GLY A 87 -9.00 6.00 3.43
CA GLY A 87 -9.03 4.97 2.38
C GLY A 87 -9.07 5.49 0.95
N CYS A 88 -8.85 6.79 0.74
CA CYS A 88 -8.83 7.42 -0.58
C CYS A 88 -7.44 8.00 -0.89
N LEU A 89 -7.05 7.94 -2.16
CA LEU A 89 -5.81 8.51 -2.65
C LEU A 89 -5.89 10.05 -2.65
N GLU A 90 -5.03 10.70 -1.88
CA GLU A 90 -4.88 12.16 -1.81
C GLU A 90 -3.89 12.69 -2.85
N ARG A 91 -2.80 11.95 -3.01
CA ARG A 91 -1.72 12.32 -3.91
C ARG A 91 -0.98 11.10 -4.41
N ILE A 92 -0.59 11.12 -5.66
CA ILE A 92 0.31 10.15 -6.28
C ILE A 92 1.37 10.84 -7.12
N GLN A 93 2.59 10.31 -7.05
CA GLN A 93 3.68 10.60 -7.97
C GLN A 93 4.35 9.26 -8.29
N ALA A 94 4.27 8.84 -9.55
CA ALA A 94 4.86 7.58 -9.97
C ALA A 94 5.62 7.72 -11.28
N THR A 95 6.66 6.93 -11.41
CA THR A 95 7.45 6.75 -12.63
C THR A 95 7.63 5.27 -12.88
N THR A 96 7.48 4.86 -14.14
CA THR A 96 7.67 3.49 -14.59
C THR A 96 8.51 3.48 -15.85
N ASP A 97 9.55 2.65 -15.88
CA ASP A 97 10.23 2.20 -17.10
C ASP A 97 9.83 0.73 -17.31
N ASP A 98 8.94 0.49 -18.25
CA ASP A 98 8.52 -0.83 -18.67
C ASP A 98 9.24 -1.22 -19.96
N ASN A 99 10.40 -1.81 -19.79
CA ASN A 99 11.25 -2.28 -20.89
C ASN A 99 11.51 -1.22 -21.98
N GLY A 100 11.78 0.03 -21.52
CA GLY A 100 12.03 1.19 -22.39
C GLY A 100 10.80 2.02 -22.72
N THR A 101 9.61 1.63 -22.23
CA THR A 101 8.41 2.46 -22.29
C THR A 101 8.24 3.21 -20.98
N ASP A 102 8.34 4.54 -21.05
CA ASP A 102 8.29 5.40 -19.86
C ASP A 102 6.87 5.91 -19.59
N TYR A 103 6.45 5.78 -18.32
CA TYR A 103 5.24 6.41 -17.81
C TYR A 103 5.56 7.33 -16.63
N ARG A 104 4.84 8.44 -16.57
CA ARG A 104 4.86 9.36 -15.45
C ARG A 104 3.43 9.69 -15.05
N VAL A 105 3.06 9.30 -13.84
CA VAL A 105 1.73 9.52 -13.27
C VAL A 105 1.85 10.49 -12.11
N GLN A 106 1.07 11.58 -12.16
CA GLN A 106 0.99 12.57 -11.09
C GLN A 106 -0.47 12.87 -10.82
N GLY A 107 -0.89 12.82 -9.56
CA GLY A 107 -2.27 13.09 -9.19
C GLY A 107 -2.37 13.82 -7.86
N ARG A 108 -3.42 14.64 -7.73
CA ARG A 108 -3.77 15.31 -6.48
C ARG A 108 -5.28 15.47 -6.37
N ARG A 109 -5.82 15.13 -5.21
CA ARG A 109 -7.22 15.41 -4.89
C ARG A 109 -7.41 16.90 -4.60
N ILE A 110 -8.39 17.49 -5.28
CA ILE A 110 -8.82 18.88 -5.12
C ILE A 110 -10.34 18.85 -5.02
N ALA A 111 -10.87 19.15 -3.84
CA ALA A 111 -12.30 19.00 -3.55
C ALA A 111 -12.80 17.59 -3.92
N ASP A 112 -13.77 17.51 -4.81
CA ASP A 112 -14.47 16.27 -5.18
C ASP A 112 -13.90 15.58 -6.43
N VAL A 113 -12.64 15.89 -6.80
CA VAL A 113 -11.96 15.27 -7.93
C VAL A 113 -10.51 14.94 -7.61
N LEU A 114 -10.03 13.82 -8.14
CA LEU A 114 -8.61 13.55 -8.29
C LEU A 114 -8.18 14.07 -9.68
N SER A 115 -7.45 15.19 -9.70
CA SER A 115 -6.81 15.66 -10.93
C SER A 115 -5.57 14.81 -11.19
N LEU A 116 -5.59 14.07 -12.30
CA LEU A 116 -4.51 13.17 -12.71
C LEU A 116 -3.82 13.73 -13.96
N GLN A 117 -2.52 13.52 -14.05
CA GLN A 117 -1.73 13.80 -15.25
C GLN A 117 -0.90 12.55 -15.58
N VAL A 118 -1.03 12.05 -16.80
CA VAL A 118 -0.29 10.91 -17.32
C VAL A 118 0.50 11.34 -18.54
N ASN A 119 1.82 11.29 -18.47
CA ASN A 119 2.70 11.72 -19.56
C ASN A 119 2.33 13.10 -20.14
N GLY A 120 1.93 14.05 -19.25
CA GLY A 120 1.53 15.40 -19.63
C GLY A 120 0.07 15.57 -20.04
N LYS A 121 -0.70 14.49 -20.23
CA LYS A 121 -2.14 14.54 -20.50
C LYS A 121 -2.91 14.58 -19.20
N SER A 122 -3.84 15.53 -19.07
CA SER A 122 -4.65 15.71 -17.85
C SER A 122 -5.99 14.97 -17.95
N GLU A 123 -6.40 14.38 -16.83
CA GLU A 123 -7.67 13.69 -16.65
C GLU A 123 -8.28 14.03 -15.28
N ARG A 124 -9.59 13.91 -15.16
CA ARG A 124 -10.31 14.12 -13.89
C ARG A 124 -11.02 12.83 -13.50
N LEU A 125 -10.66 12.32 -12.35
CA LEU A 125 -11.20 11.10 -11.76
C LEU A 125 -12.08 11.43 -10.55
N PRO A 126 -12.94 10.50 -10.08
CA PRO A 126 -13.67 10.67 -8.82
C PRO A 126 -12.74 10.99 -7.64
N ALA A 127 -13.25 11.70 -6.63
CA ALA A 127 -12.43 12.12 -5.49
C ALA A 127 -11.83 10.96 -4.69
N CYS A 128 -12.57 9.86 -4.55
CA CYS A 128 -12.13 8.70 -3.80
C CYS A 128 -11.76 7.56 -4.76
N VAL A 129 -10.50 7.53 -5.13
CA VAL A 129 -9.89 6.47 -5.94
C VAL A 129 -8.96 5.65 -5.05
N SER A 130 -8.88 4.34 -5.27
CA SER A 130 -7.87 3.45 -4.71
C SER A 130 -6.95 2.97 -5.83
N THR A 131 -5.68 2.72 -5.51
CA THR A 131 -4.75 2.04 -6.42
C THR A 131 -4.78 0.52 -6.20
N PHE A 132 -3.92 -0.23 -6.89
CA PHE A 132 -3.63 -1.64 -6.56
C PHE A 132 -2.85 -1.73 -5.23
N ALA A 133 -3.44 -1.19 -4.17
CA ALA A 133 -2.86 -1.05 -2.84
C ALA A 133 -2.96 -2.37 -2.04
N TYR A 134 -2.28 -3.43 -2.49
CA TYR A 134 -2.33 -4.76 -1.85
C TYR A 134 -2.01 -4.74 -0.35
N TRP A 135 -1.27 -3.76 0.12
CA TRP A 135 -0.95 -3.51 1.52
C TRP A 135 -2.12 -2.96 2.36
N GLU A 136 -3.23 -2.54 1.70
CA GLU A 136 -4.44 -2.00 2.35
C GLU A 136 -5.62 -2.93 2.07
N PRO A 137 -6.06 -3.78 3.02
CA PRO A 137 -7.14 -4.75 2.77
C PRO A 137 -8.45 -4.14 2.26
N ASP A 138 -8.71 -2.86 2.54
CA ASP A 138 -9.92 -2.19 2.08
C ASP A 138 -9.99 -2.01 0.55
N PHE A 139 -8.86 -2.14 -0.16
CA PHE A 139 -8.88 -2.15 -1.63
C PHE A 139 -9.68 -3.33 -2.19
N LEU A 140 -9.77 -4.44 -1.45
CA LEU A 140 -10.55 -5.63 -1.82
C LEU A 140 -12.07 -5.36 -2.01
N LYS A 141 -12.55 -4.20 -1.55
CA LYS A 141 -13.95 -3.77 -1.67
C LYS A 141 -14.19 -2.82 -2.86
N ARG A 142 -13.15 -2.48 -3.60
CA ARG A 142 -13.21 -1.48 -4.68
C ARG A 142 -13.46 -2.15 -6.03
N PRO A 143 -14.49 -1.74 -6.79
CA PRO A 143 -14.76 -2.30 -8.11
C PRO A 143 -13.87 -1.71 -9.21
N VAL A 144 -13.22 -0.55 -8.93
CA VAL A 144 -12.35 0.15 -9.88
C VAL A 144 -11.07 0.55 -9.16
N LEU A 145 -9.93 0.29 -9.78
CA LEU A 145 -8.60 0.61 -9.26
C LEU A 145 -7.80 1.45 -10.26
N LEU A 146 -7.07 2.42 -9.74
CA LEU A 146 -6.09 3.16 -10.51
C LEU A 146 -4.79 2.35 -10.60
N ASN A 147 -4.32 2.08 -11.81
CA ASN A 147 -3.01 1.50 -12.02
C ASN A 147 -1.93 2.59 -11.80
N PRO A 148 -1.10 2.51 -10.75
CA PRO A 148 -0.09 3.52 -10.46
C PRO A 148 1.05 3.54 -11.50
N GLN A 149 1.18 2.50 -12.33
CA GLN A 149 2.21 2.38 -13.36
C GLN A 149 1.84 3.17 -14.61
N THR A 150 0.59 3.04 -15.06
CA THR A 150 0.11 3.61 -16.34
C THR A 150 -0.83 4.79 -16.18
N GLY A 151 -1.45 4.95 -14.99
CA GLY A 151 -2.46 5.97 -14.71
C GLY A 151 -3.86 5.60 -15.20
N GLU A 152 -4.09 4.39 -15.67
CA GLU A 152 -5.37 3.91 -16.15
C GLU A 152 -6.28 3.46 -15.01
N LEU A 153 -7.59 3.70 -15.14
CA LEU A 153 -8.61 3.07 -14.31
C LEU A 153 -8.92 1.69 -14.85
N VAL A 154 -8.91 0.70 -13.96
CA VAL A 154 -9.15 -0.69 -14.28
C VAL A 154 -10.37 -1.19 -13.50
N ASP A 155 -11.39 -1.67 -14.21
CA ASP A 155 -12.52 -2.36 -13.61
C ASP A 155 -12.06 -3.74 -13.12
N VAL A 156 -12.28 -4.03 -11.85
CA VAL A 156 -11.81 -5.28 -11.25
C VAL A 156 -12.94 -6.04 -10.59
N LYS A 157 -12.85 -7.38 -10.66
CA LYS A 157 -13.69 -8.28 -9.91
C LYS A 157 -12.87 -9.00 -8.86
N LEU A 158 -13.20 -8.77 -7.60
CA LEU A 158 -12.52 -9.36 -6.44
C LEU A 158 -13.43 -10.39 -5.77
N GLU A 159 -12.92 -11.61 -5.61
CA GLU A 159 -13.64 -12.73 -5.04
C GLU A 159 -12.81 -13.41 -3.95
N ALA A 160 -13.42 -13.62 -2.78
CA ALA A 160 -12.81 -14.45 -1.73
C ALA A 160 -12.91 -15.93 -2.15
N GLN A 161 -11.78 -16.65 -2.10
CA GLN A 161 -11.67 -18.05 -2.49
C GLN A 161 -11.64 -19.02 -1.30
N GLY A 162 -11.50 -18.48 -0.07
CA GLY A 162 -11.44 -19.29 1.15
C GLY A 162 -10.07 -19.28 1.80
N TRP A 163 -9.93 -20.13 2.83
CA TRP A 163 -8.71 -20.34 3.59
C TRP A 163 -7.94 -21.54 3.05
N GLU A 164 -6.64 -21.42 2.97
CA GLU A 164 -5.75 -22.51 2.60
C GLU A 164 -4.41 -22.40 3.36
N ARG A 165 -3.75 -23.54 3.52
CA ARG A 165 -2.39 -23.58 4.01
C ARG A 165 -1.44 -23.51 2.82
N LYS A 166 -0.60 -22.47 2.79
CA LYS A 166 0.35 -22.24 1.68
C LYS A 166 1.73 -21.90 2.22
N ARG A 167 2.75 -22.26 1.47
CA ARG A 167 4.14 -21.96 1.83
C ARG A 167 4.58 -20.64 1.21
N PHE A 168 5.05 -19.71 2.08
CA PHE A 168 5.66 -18.44 1.71
C PHE A 168 7.00 -18.28 2.45
N GLY A 169 8.05 -17.90 1.74
CA GLY A 169 9.38 -17.71 2.34
C GLY A 169 9.89 -18.94 3.12
N GLY A 170 9.53 -20.14 2.68
CA GLY A 170 9.89 -21.40 3.35
C GLY A 170 9.02 -21.78 4.56
N ARG A 171 8.05 -20.97 4.98
CA ARG A 171 7.14 -21.22 6.11
C ARG A 171 5.74 -21.55 5.61
N GLU A 172 5.06 -22.48 6.29
CA GLU A 172 3.64 -22.73 6.06
C GLU A 172 2.81 -21.73 6.87
N VAL A 173 1.84 -21.09 6.20
CA VAL A 173 0.97 -20.07 6.76
C VAL A 173 -0.47 -20.37 6.36
N ASP A 174 -1.39 -20.29 7.31
CA ASP A 174 -2.81 -20.29 7.01
C ASP A 174 -3.19 -18.91 6.49
N ALA A 175 -3.65 -18.85 5.24
CA ALA A 175 -3.94 -17.60 4.57
C ALA A 175 -5.27 -17.65 3.84
N ARG A 176 -5.96 -16.52 3.80
CA ARG A 176 -7.15 -16.33 2.98
C ARG A 176 -6.73 -15.91 1.57
N ARG A 177 -7.19 -16.68 0.60
CA ARG A 177 -6.97 -16.38 -0.81
C ARG A 177 -8.09 -15.50 -1.35
N TYR A 178 -7.70 -14.51 -2.15
CA TYR A 178 -8.59 -13.70 -2.98
C TYR A 178 -8.14 -13.80 -4.43
N ARG A 179 -9.09 -13.73 -5.35
CA ARG A 179 -8.82 -13.66 -6.78
C ARG A 179 -9.29 -12.32 -7.30
N LEU A 180 -8.38 -11.57 -7.91
CA LEU A 180 -8.64 -10.33 -8.63
C LEU A 180 -8.58 -10.61 -10.12
N ARG A 181 -9.61 -10.24 -10.85
CA ARG A 181 -9.69 -10.36 -12.31
C ARG A 181 -10.02 -9.03 -12.93
N ALA A 182 -9.39 -8.74 -14.06
CA ALA A 182 -9.73 -7.71 -15.03
C ALA A 182 -9.48 -8.29 -16.42
N ASP A 183 -9.68 -7.51 -17.50
CA ASP A 183 -9.58 -8.05 -18.88
C ASP A 183 -8.27 -8.81 -19.12
N ASP A 184 -7.13 -8.23 -18.74
CA ASP A 184 -5.79 -8.81 -18.95
C ASP A 184 -5.10 -9.24 -17.64
N LEU A 185 -5.85 -9.26 -16.50
CA LEU A 185 -5.30 -9.58 -15.19
C LEU A 185 -6.01 -10.77 -14.55
N ASP A 186 -5.25 -11.74 -14.08
CA ASP A 186 -5.71 -12.81 -13.19
C ASP A 186 -4.70 -12.96 -12.05
N ILE A 187 -5.03 -12.39 -10.90
CA ILE A 187 -4.14 -12.28 -9.77
C ILE A 187 -4.75 -13.01 -8.57
N SER A 188 -3.98 -13.90 -7.95
CA SER A 188 -4.27 -14.48 -6.64
C SER A 188 -3.48 -13.73 -5.57
N LEU A 189 -4.15 -13.35 -4.48
CA LEU A 189 -3.59 -12.62 -3.35
C LEU A 189 -3.82 -13.42 -2.07
N TRP A 190 -2.85 -13.41 -1.16
CA TRP A 190 -2.96 -14.09 0.13
C TRP A 190 -2.75 -13.13 1.30
N TYR A 191 -3.64 -13.24 2.27
CA TYR A 191 -3.63 -12.45 3.51
C TYR A 191 -3.68 -13.36 4.72
N THR A 192 -2.94 -13.01 5.77
CA THR A 192 -3.01 -13.70 7.07
C THR A 192 -4.34 -13.42 7.78
N THR A 193 -4.57 -14.05 8.92
CA THR A 193 -5.72 -13.80 9.80
C THR A 193 -5.75 -12.36 10.32
N GLU A 194 -4.58 -11.74 10.47
CA GLU A 194 -4.40 -10.36 10.91
C GLU A 194 -4.62 -9.35 9.77
N GLY A 195 -4.79 -9.83 8.53
CA GLY A 195 -4.96 -8.99 7.34
C GLY A 195 -3.67 -8.56 6.68
N ASP A 196 -2.53 -9.15 7.03
CA ASP A 196 -1.25 -8.88 6.40
C ASP A 196 -1.18 -9.52 5.01
N TRP A 197 -0.84 -8.73 4.00
CA TRP A 197 -0.53 -9.25 2.68
C TRP A 197 0.81 -10.00 2.69
N ILE A 198 0.80 -11.27 2.26
CA ILE A 198 1.97 -12.14 2.33
C ILE A 198 2.43 -12.68 0.98
N GLY A 199 1.64 -12.54 -0.06
CA GLY A 199 2.04 -13.00 -1.37
C GLY A 199 1.03 -12.75 -2.48
N LEU A 200 1.51 -12.91 -3.70
CA LEU A 200 0.75 -12.73 -4.93
C LEU A 200 1.23 -13.73 -5.97
N GLU A 201 0.32 -14.24 -6.78
CA GLU A 201 0.61 -14.95 -8.02
C GLU A 201 -0.23 -14.35 -9.15
N SER A 202 0.37 -14.15 -10.32
CA SER A 202 -0.31 -13.64 -11.51
C SER A 202 0.16 -14.39 -12.74
N ASP A 203 -0.79 -14.89 -13.54
CA ASP A 203 -0.49 -15.37 -14.88
C ASP A 203 -0.13 -14.18 -15.78
N THR A 204 0.99 -14.28 -16.48
CA THR A 204 1.46 -13.22 -17.39
C THR A 204 0.79 -13.27 -18.77
N GLY A 205 -0.15 -14.18 -18.99
CA GLY A 205 -0.78 -14.42 -20.29
C GLY A 205 0.13 -15.08 -21.34
N LYS A 206 1.39 -15.39 -20.95
CA LYS A 206 2.40 -16.02 -21.80
C LYS A 206 2.85 -17.40 -21.29
N GLY A 207 1.98 -18.04 -20.48
CA GLY A 207 2.27 -19.34 -19.85
C GLY A 207 3.36 -19.29 -18.79
N LYS A 208 3.62 -18.12 -18.22
CA LYS A 208 4.56 -17.91 -17.11
C LYS A 208 3.84 -17.31 -15.92
N MET A 209 4.27 -17.72 -14.73
CA MET A 209 3.70 -17.27 -13.47
C MET A 209 4.62 -16.26 -12.79
N LEU A 210 4.12 -15.05 -12.57
CA LEU A 210 4.75 -14.07 -11.70
C LEU A 210 4.35 -14.38 -10.25
N ARG A 211 5.32 -14.43 -9.33
CA ARG A 211 5.07 -14.75 -7.93
C ARG A 211 5.84 -13.84 -7.00
N TYR A 212 5.14 -13.34 -5.98
CA TYR A 212 5.70 -12.54 -4.89
C TYR A 212 5.75 -13.37 -3.62
N GLU A 213 6.90 -13.39 -2.96
CA GLU A 213 7.09 -14.00 -1.66
C GLU A 213 7.61 -12.96 -0.66
N ARG A 214 6.89 -12.78 0.43
CA ARG A 214 7.30 -11.89 1.52
C ARG A 214 8.59 -12.41 2.17
N MET A 215 9.57 -11.51 2.34
CA MET A 215 10.85 -11.77 3.01
C MET A 215 10.77 -11.51 4.51
#